data_dc600740b6735bac9ab460b234a7e30b
#
_entry.id   dc600740b6735bac9ab460b234a7e30b
#
_cell.length_a   1.000
_cell.length_b   1.000
_cell.length_c   1.000
_cell.angle_alpha   90.00
_cell.angle_beta   90.00
_cell.angle_gamma   90.00
#
_symmetry.space_group_name_H-M   'P 1'
#
loop_
_entity.id
_entity.type
_entity.pdbx_description
1 polymer ?
#
loop_
_entity_poly.entity_id
_entity_poly.type
_entity_poly.pdbx_seq_one_letter_code
_entity_poly.pdbx_strand_id
1 'polypeptide(L)'
;MAEEIKAAPPATFKVTIDNITIDVKPGTSILNAARQIGGDVTPPAMCYYSKLEGSGGKCRTCLVEVAAGSTADPRPMPKLVASCRTNVMDGMIVKNMTSEKVPDARAGVVEFLLLNHPLDCPICDQAGECHLQDLGYDHGKAGTRYQFSRRTFAREDIGPYIQLHMTRCILCYRCTYVADQITDKRVHGIVDRGDHAAISTYISKAIENDFSGNMIDVCPVGALTDKTFRFKNRVWFTKPVDAHRNCENPKCCGKATLWLRGDEVFRVTARKDEWGEVQSYDGKVGWICNTCRFDKKETKDWTIEGVTNISRHSVIGANKYKVLEVPQETISKVMGGRAPRLLMDIHSVSGVNNPEIELSELQRPAHSTDFKKDPEPGLEN
;
A
#
# COMPACT_ATOMS: atom_id res chain seq x y z
N MET A 1 -41.08 -36.86 -16.71
CA MET A 1 -40.50 -35.53 -17.03
C MET A 1 -40.23 -34.86 -15.71
N ALA A 2 -38.98 -34.77 -15.28
CA ALA A 2 -38.60 -34.08 -14.09
C ALA A 2 -38.48 -32.58 -14.42
N GLU A 3 -39.27 -31.73 -13.79
CA GLU A 3 -39.12 -30.30 -13.87
C GLU A 3 -37.81 -29.90 -13.22
N GLU A 4 -36.92 -29.34 -14.02
CA GLU A 4 -35.72 -28.64 -13.51
C GLU A 4 -36.20 -27.48 -12.62
N ILE A 5 -35.98 -27.61 -11.33
CA ILE A 5 -36.17 -26.52 -10.37
C ILE A 5 -35.06 -25.50 -10.72
N LYS A 6 -35.39 -24.47 -11.50
CA LYS A 6 -34.54 -23.29 -11.68
C LYS A 6 -34.31 -22.70 -10.30
N ALA A 7 -33.08 -22.82 -9.81
CA ALA A 7 -32.63 -22.12 -8.60
C ALA A 7 -32.99 -20.64 -8.72
N ALA A 8 -33.68 -20.10 -7.75
CA ALA A 8 -33.97 -18.67 -7.68
C ALA A 8 -32.64 -17.90 -7.76
N PRO A 9 -32.58 -16.78 -8.50
CA PRO A 9 -31.37 -15.97 -8.57
C PRO A 9 -30.96 -15.60 -7.14
N PRO A 10 -29.65 -15.64 -6.82
CA PRO A 10 -29.19 -15.31 -5.47
C PRO A 10 -29.67 -13.90 -5.12
N ALA A 11 -30.32 -13.77 -3.96
CA ALA A 11 -30.79 -12.49 -3.46
C ALA A 11 -29.59 -11.54 -3.37
N THR A 12 -29.70 -10.34 -3.95
CA THR A 12 -28.71 -9.28 -3.83
C THR A 12 -29.10 -8.34 -2.70
N PHE A 13 -28.12 -7.77 -2.02
CA PHE A 13 -28.32 -6.72 -1.02
C PHE A 13 -28.03 -5.36 -1.63
N LYS A 14 -28.87 -4.38 -1.34
CA LYS A 14 -28.62 -2.98 -1.70
C LYS A 14 -27.80 -2.32 -0.60
N VAL A 15 -26.70 -1.64 -1.00
CA VAL A 15 -25.88 -0.86 -0.08
C VAL A 15 -25.60 0.50 -0.69
N THR A 16 -25.70 1.53 0.12
CA THR A 16 -25.32 2.91 -0.26
C THR A 16 -24.02 3.28 0.43
N ILE A 17 -23.00 3.61 -0.37
CA ILE A 17 -21.68 4.03 0.14
C ILE A 17 -21.39 5.42 -0.46
N ASP A 18 -21.18 6.43 0.41
CA ASP A 18 -20.97 7.82 0.03
C ASP A 18 -21.96 8.32 -1.05
N ASN A 19 -23.28 8.02 -0.83
CA ASN A 19 -24.41 8.36 -1.70
C ASN A 19 -24.48 7.57 -3.03
N ILE A 20 -23.63 6.57 -3.26
CA ILE A 20 -23.70 5.69 -4.43
C ILE A 20 -24.31 4.36 -3.99
N THR A 21 -25.42 3.97 -4.63
CA THR A 21 -26.11 2.71 -4.32
C THR A 21 -25.71 1.65 -5.33
N ILE A 22 -25.35 0.48 -4.82
CA ILE A 22 -25.03 -0.72 -5.63
C ILE A 22 -25.70 -1.95 -5.08
N ASP A 23 -25.86 -2.95 -5.95
CA ASP A 23 -26.33 -4.28 -5.59
C ASP A 23 -25.15 -5.23 -5.43
N VAL A 24 -25.05 -5.92 -4.30
CA VAL A 24 -23.95 -6.84 -4.00
C VAL A 24 -24.46 -8.19 -3.52
N LYS A 25 -23.67 -9.24 -3.68
CA LYS A 25 -24.01 -10.56 -3.17
C LYS A 25 -23.97 -10.59 -1.64
N PRO A 26 -24.86 -11.35 -0.97
CA PRO A 26 -24.78 -11.60 0.47
C PRO A 26 -23.36 -12.11 0.87
N GLY A 27 -22.87 -11.66 2.02
CA GLY A 27 -21.54 -12.00 2.49
C GLY A 27 -20.39 -11.11 1.94
N THR A 28 -20.68 -10.20 1.01
CA THR A 28 -19.71 -9.21 0.54
C THR A 28 -19.36 -8.25 1.68
N SER A 29 -18.06 -8.00 1.92
CA SER A 29 -17.64 -6.99 2.89
C SER A 29 -17.87 -5.57 2.35
N ILE A 30 -18.03 -4.60 3.24
CA ILE A 30 -18.17 -3.18 2.87
C ILE A 30 -16.98 -2.73 1.99
N LEU A 31 -15.76 -3.18 2.31
CA LEU A 31 -14.58 -2.85 1.50
C LEU A 31 -14.71 -3.38 0.06
N ASN A 32 -15.13 -4.63 -0.10
CA ASN A 32 -15.28 -5.22 -1.42
C ASN A 32 -16.46 -4.63 -2.20
N ALA A 33 -17.51 -4.18 -1.51
CA ALA A 33 -18.57 -3.39 -2.12
C ALA A 33 -18.06 -2.03 -2.60
N ALA A 34 -17.30 -1.32 -1.77
CA ALA A 34 -16.68 -0.05 -2.14
C ALA A 34 -15.68 -0.18 -3.32
N ARG A 35 -14.94 -1.29 -3.39
CA ARG A 35 -14.04 -1.60 -4.52
C ARG A 35 -14.79 -1.80 -5.85
N GLN A 36 -16.04 -2.24 -5.83
CA GLN A 36 -16.86 -2.34 -7.05
C GLN A 36 -17.29 -0.96 -7.56
N ILE A 37 -17.40 0.03 -6.67
CA ILE A 37 -17.63 1.43 -7.05
C ILE A 37 -16.33 2.05 -7.56
N GLY A 38 -15.21 1.79 -6.85
CA GLY A 38 -13.89 2.32 -7.19
C GLY A 38 -13.64 3.75 -6.70
N GLY A 39 -12.50 4.31 -7.11
CA GLY A 39 -12.11 5.68 -6.81
C GLY A 39 -11.97 5.98 -5.31
N ASP A 40 -12.24 7.24 -4.94
CA ASP A 40 -12.06 7.76 -3.57
C ASP A 40 -13.06 7.18 -2.56
N VAL A 41 -14.15 6.59 -3.05
CA VAL A 41 -15.14 5.90 -2.21
C VAL A 41 -14.55 4.67 -1.52
N THR A 42 -13.48 4.10 -2.09
CA THR A 42 -12.84 2.90 -1.56
C THR A 42 -11.94 3.24 -0.36
N PRO A 43 -12.24 2.74 0.86
CA PRO A 43 -11.37 2.94 2.01
C PRO A 43 -10.02 2.26 1.80
N PRO A 44 -8.90 2.87 2.25
CA PRO A 44 -7.60 2.21 2.19
C PRO A 44 -7.53 0.99 3.11
N ALA A 45 -6.80 -0.06 2.70
CA ALA A 45 -6.73 -1.29 3.46
C ALA A 45 -5.33 -1.94 3.40
N MET A 46 -4.48 -1.67 4.40
CA MET A 46 -3.11 -2.17 4.40
C MET A 46 -2.95 -3.64 4.82
N CYS A 47 -3.82 -4.18 5.68
CA CYS A 47 -3.71 -5.56 6.14
C CYS A 47 -4.63 -6.53 5.37
N TYR A 48 -5.67 -6.03 4.72
CA TYR A 48 -6.54 -6.85 3.89
C TYR A 48 -5.89 -7.11 2.52
N TYR A 49 -6.01 -8.36 2.06
CA TYR A 49 -5.54 -8.81 0.76
C TYR A 49 -6.52 -9.84 0.21
N SER A 50 -7.18 -9.54 -0.90
CA SER A 50 -8.31 -10.36 -1.39
C SER A 50 -7.92 -11.78 -1.75
N LYS A 51 -6.66 -12.01 -2.11
CA LYS A 51 -6.10 -13.31 -2.50
C LYS A 51 -5.57 -14.14 -1.31
N LEU A 52 -5.67 -13.60 -0.08
CA LEU A 52 -5.23 -14.27 1.15
C LEU A 52 -6.42 -14.40 2.09
N GLU A 53 -6.90 -15.63 2.25
CA GLU A 53 -8.04 -15.93 3.11
C GLU A 53 -7.75 -15.54 4.57
N GLY A 54 -8.74 -15.01 5.27
CA GLY A 54 -8.60 -14.59 6.67
C GLY A 54 -7.80 -13.30 6.90
N SER A 55 -7.25 -12.68 5.85
CA SER A 55 -6.56 -11.39 5.96
C SER A 55 -7.53 -10.27 6.37
N GLY A 56 -6.99 -9.15 6.90
CA GLY A 56 -7.80 -7.99 7.31
C GLY A 56 -8.01 -7.85 8.82
N GLY A 57 -8.63 -6.74 9.22
CA GLY A 57 -9.04 -6.44 10.60
C GLY A 57 -7.95 -5.94 11.56
N LYS A 58 -6.69 -5.81 11.12
CA LYS A 58 -5.54 -5.51 11.99
C LYS A 58 -5.10 -4.04 11.95
N CYS A 59 -4.86 -3.47 10.77
CA CYS A 59 -4.32 -2.12 10.63
C CYS A 59 -5.30 -0.99 10.93
N ARG A 60 -6.61 -1.23 10.78
CA ARG A 60 -7.69 -0.26 11.01
C ARG A 60 -7.72 0.96 10.07
N THR A 61 -6.93 0.97 9.01
CA THR A 61 -6.95 2.07 8.03
C THR A 61 -8.27 2.15 7.25
N CYS A 62 -8.99 1.04 7.19
CA CYS A 62 -10.26 0.89 6.47
C CYS A 62 -11.51 1.22 7.32
N LEU A 63 -11.39 1.99 8.41
CA LEU A 63 -12.53 2.41 9.21
C LEU A 63 -13.52 3.22 8.38
N VAL A 64 -14.82 2.93 8.58
CA VAL A 64 -15.95 3.63 7.98
C VAL A 64 -17.06 3.83 9.02
N GLU A 65 -17.96 4.78 8.79
CA GLU A 65 -19.13 5.03 9.59
C GLU A 65 -20.33 4.29 8.94
N VAL A 66 -21.10 3.54 9.72
CA VAL A 66 -22.36 2.95 9.31
C VAL A 66 -23.49 3.82 9.87
N ALA A 67 -24.09 4.62 8.99
CA ALA A 67 -25.17 5.56 9.34
C ALA A 67 -26.53 4.87 9.47
N ALA A 68 -26.74 3.74 8.76
CA ALA A 68 -27.88 2.86 8.95
C ALA A 68 -27.41 1.40 8.77
N GLY A 69 -27.81 0.52 9.68
CA GLY A 69 -27.35 -0.87 9.71
C GLY A 69 -28.02 -1.72 8.62
N SER A 70 -29.34 -1.70 8.52
CA SER A 70 -30.10 -2.44 7.51
C SER A 70 -31.52 -1.90 7.40
N THR A 71 -32.28 -2.39 6.41
CA THR A 71 -33.73 -2.13 6.32
C THR A 71 -34.49 -2.63 7.55
N ALA A 72 -34.07 -3.75 8.14
CA ALA A 72 -34.71 -4.31 9.34
C ALA A 72 -34.29 -3.58 10.62
N ASP A 73 -33.07 -3.07 10.68
CA ASP A 73 -32.54 -2.28 11.80
C ASP A 73 -31.82 -1.04 11.28
N PRO A 74 -32.51 0.09 11.11
CA PRO A 74 -31.95 1.30 10.53
C PRO A 74 -31.09 2.10 11.51
N ARG A 75 -30.85 1.60 12.73
CA ARG A 75 -30.04 2.31 13.72
C ARG A 75 -28.59 2.44 13.24
N PRO A 76 -27.95 3.61 13.49
CA PRO A 76 -26.53 3.78 13.20
C PRO A 76 -25.68 2.90 14.12
N MET A 77 -24.56 2.41 13.63
CA MET A 77 -23.59 1.74 14.48
C MET A 77 -22.87 2.80 15.36
N PRO A 78 -22.75 2.57 16.68
CA PRO A 78 -22.21 3.60 17.61
C PRO A 78 -20.73 3.86 17.43
N LYS A 79 -20.02 2.95 16.79
CA LYS A 79 -18.55 3.03 16.55
C LYS A 79 -18.24 2.83 15.08
N LEU A 80 -17.12 3.43 14.63
CA LEU A 80 -16.56 3.15 13.32
C LEU A 80 -16.20 1.65 13.21
N VAL A 81 -16.48 1.07 12.07
CA VAL A 81 -16.25 -0.35 11.79
C VAL A 81 -15.13 -0.55 10.77
N ALA A 82 -14.46 -1.69 10.84
CA ALA A 82 -13.47 -2.07 9.85
C ALA A 82 -14.18 -2.63 8.60
N SER A 83 -14.22 -1.86 7.53
CA SER A 83 -14.93 -2.22 6.28
C SER A 83 -14.48 -3.55 5.68
N CYS A 84 -13.23 -3.94 5.89
CA CYS A 84 -12.68 -5.21 5.41
C CYS A 84 -13.18 -6.46 6.15
N ARG A 85 -13.87 -6.30 7.30
CA ARG A 85 -14.37 -7.40 8.15
C ARG A 85 -15.86 -7.29 8.47
N THR A 86 -16.50 -6.22 8.05
CA THR A 86 -17.94 -6.00 8.24
C THR A 86 -18.64 -6.30 6.92
N ASN A 87 -19.53 -7.27 6.94
CA ASN A 87 -20.34 -7.62 5.77
C ASN A 87 -21.47 -6.61 5.57
N VAL A 88 -21.83 -6.42 4.32
CA VAL A 88 -22.97 -5.61 3.91
C VAL A 88 -24.27 -6.30 4.35
N MET A 89 -25.21 -5.50 4.81
CA MET A 89 -26.60 -5.89 5.05
C MET A 89 -27.52 -5.10 4.11
N ASP A 90 -28.70 -5.66 3.81
CA ASP A 90 -29.62 -5.01 2.88
C ASP A 90 -30.14 -3.68 3.43
N GLY A 91 -30.06 -2.62 2.59
CA GLY A 91 -30.41 -1.24 2.97
C GLY A 91 -29.35 -0.54 3.83
N MET A 92 -28.14 -1.09 3.98
CA MET A 92 -27.06 -0.48 4.75
C MET A 92 -26.62 0.84 4.11
N ILE A 93 -26.39 1.87 4.95
CA ILE A 93 -25.84 3.17 4.54
C ILE A 93 -24.49 3.36 5.20
N VAL A 94 -23.46 3.49 4.38
CA VAL A 94 -22.05 3.63 4.81
C VAL A 94 -21.50 4.99 4.36
N LYS A 95 -20.77 5.65 5.24
CA LYS A 95 -20.07 6.90 4.97
C LYS A 95 -18.58 6.69 5.13
N ASN A 96 -17.82 6.95 4.08
CA ASN A 96 -16.37 6.97 4.05
C ASN A 96 -15.88 8.41 3.91
N MET A 97 -15.95 8.97 2.72
CA MET A 97 -15.51 10.34 2.44
C MET A 97 -16.53 11.38 2.96
N THR A 98 -17.79 11.02 3.01
CA THR A 98 -18.89 11.90 3.49
C THR A 98 -19.04 11.91 5.02
N SER A 99 -18.22 11.17 5.76
CA SER A 99 -18.22 11.16 7.23
C SER A 99 -17.27 12.20 7.78
N GLU A 100 -17.72 12.97 8.76
CA GLU A 100 -16.87 13.90 9.52
C GLU A 100 -15.90 13.19 10.49
N LYS A 101 -16.26 11.97 10.94
CA LYS A 101 -15.49 11.21 11.94
C LYS A 101 -14.37 10.37 11.34
N VAL A 102 -14.56 9.88 10.10
CA VAL A 102 -13.61 8.95 9.45
C VAL A 102 -12.26 9.59 9.18
N PRO A 103 -12.14 10.83 8.66
CA PRO A 103 -10.85 11.46 8.41
C PRO A 103 -9.98 11.58 9.68
N ASP A 104 -10.57 12.05 10.79
CA ASP A 104 -9.82 12.20 12.06
C ASP A 104 -9.42 10.84 12.66
N ALA A 105 -10.34 9.85 12.65
CA ALA A 105 -10.03 8.50 13.09
C ALA A 105 -8.92 7.86 12.25
N ARG A 106 -8.95 8.05 10.93
CA ARG A 106 -7.93 7.52 10.02
C ARG A 106 -6.59 8.22 10.22
N ALA A 107 -6.58 9.53 10.43
CA ALA A 107 -5.37 10.28 10.78
C ALA A 107 -4.74 9.75 12.08
N GLY A 108 -5.55 9.47 13.10
CA GLY A 108 -5.07 8.85 14.35
C GLY A 108 -4.51 7.44 14.14
N VAL A 109 -5.13 6.64 13.27
CA VAL A 109 -4.62 5.30 12.91
C VAL A 109 -3.28 5.41 12.17
N VAL A 110 -3.14 6.34 11.23
CA VAL A 110 -1.89 6.56 10.51
C VAL A 110 -0.80 7.04 11.46
N GLU A 111 -1.09 7.98 12.36
CA GLU A 111 -0.18 8.42 13.41
C GLU A 111 0.32 7.24 14.26
N PHE A 112 -0.59 6.34 14.67
CA PHE A 112 -0.25 5.15 15.43
C PHE A 112 0.66 4.18 14.64
N LEU A 113 0.41 3.97 13.34
CA LEU A 113 1.27 3.15 12.49
C LEU A 113 2.67 3.75 12.29
N LEU A 114 2.76 5.09 12.26
CA LEU A 114 4.03 5.80 12.10
C LEU A 114 4.81 5.95 13.40
N LEU A 115 4.21 5.69 14.56
CA LEU A 115 4.77 5.89 15.89
C LEU A 115 6.16 5.28 16.05
N ASN A 116 6.30 4.00 15.74
CA ASN A 116 7.56 3.25 15.79
C ASN A 116 8.21 3.09 14.40
N HIS A 117 7.57 3.59 13.35
CA HIS A 117 8.11 3.44 12.00
C HIS A 117 9.35 4.32 11.81
N PRO A 118 10.49 3.78 11.33
CA PRO A 118 11.72 4.53 11.18
C PRO A 118 11.63 5.54 10.03
N LEU A 119 12.42 6.60 10.09
CA LEU A 119 12.54 7.60 9.02
C LEU A 119 13.49 7.11 7.91
N ASP A 120 13.33 5.87 7.49
CA ASP A 120 14.21 5.16 6.56
C ASP A 120 13.83 5.33 5.07
N CYS A 121 12.83 6.13 4.72
CA CYS A 121 12.39 6.26 3.32
C CYS A 121 13.56 6.51 2.34
N PRO A 122 14.57 7.35 2.65
CA PRO A 122 15.71 7.57 1.76
C PRO A 122 16.54 6.31 1.48
N ILE A 123 16.55 5.33 2.39
CA ILE A 123 17.32 4.08 2.27
C ILE A 123 16.42 2.83 2.16
N CYS A 124 15.10 3.01 2.11
CA CYS A 124 14.14 1.92 2.02
C CYS A 124 13.81 1.61 0.55
N ASP A 125 13.96 0.35 0.13
CA ASP A 125 13.67 -0.05 -1.26
C ASP A 125 12.18 -0.01 -1.60
N GLN A 126 11.28 0.11 -0.61
CA GLN A 126 9.85 0.29 -0.82
C GLN A 126 9.47 1.75 -1.10
N ALA A 127 10.39 2.71 -0.96
CA ALA A 127 10.11 4.11 -1.24
C ALA A 127 9.63 4.31 -2.68
N GLY A 128 8.60 5.12 -2.84
CA GLY A 128 7.96 5.38 -4.14
C GLY A 128 6.89 4.37 -4.55
N GLU A 129 6.68 3.30 -3.78
CA GLU A 129 5.61 2.32 -3.97
C GLU A 129 5.06 1.81 -2.62
N CYS A 130 5.21 2.58 -1.56
CA CYS A 130 4.88 2.19 -0.18
C CYS A 130 3.47 2.65 0.20
N HIS A 131 2.58 1.71 0.51
CA HIS A 131 1.21 2.02 0.93
C HIS A 131 1.14 2.88 2.21
N LEU A 132 2.10 2.71 3.14
CA LEU A 132 2.15 3.54 4.35
C LEU A 132 2.58 4.97 4.04
N GLN A 133 3.47 5.14 3.07
CA GLN A 133 3.91 6.46 2.61
C GLN A 133 2.74 7.22 1.96
N ASP A 134 1.97 6.54 1.09
CA ASP A 134 0.77 7.11 0.48
C ASP A 134 -0.27 7.49 1.53
N LEU A 135 -0.56 6.60 2.48
CA LEU A 135 -1.50 6.89 3.57
C LEU A 135 -1.02 8.01 4.50
N GLY A 136 0.29 8.11 4.72
CA GLY A 136 0.89 9.21 5.49
C GLY A 136 0.65 10.56 4.82
N TYR A 137 0.67 10.58 3.50
CA TYR A 137 0.40 11.76 2.68
C TYR A 137 -1.08 12.13 2.64
N ASP A 138 -1.94 11.13 2.35
CA ASP A 138 -3.38 11.35 2.14
C ASP A 138 -4.13 11.66 3.45
N HIS A 139 -3.70 11.07 4.57
CA HIS A 139 -4.46 11.06 5.81
C HIS A 139 -3.64 11.39 7.05
N GLY A 140 -2.31 11.49 6.94
CA GLY A 140 -1.42 11.77 8.07
C GLY A 140 -1.48 13.22 8.53
N LYS A 141 -0.91 13.46 9.71
CA LYS A 141 -0.66 14.81 10.27
C LYS A 141 0.82 15.12 10.12
N ALA A 142 1.17 16.39 9.98
CA ALA A 142 2.55 16.84 9.80
C ALA A 142 3.45 16.58 11.01
N GLY A 143 2.90 16.43 12.20
CA GLY A 143 3.64 16.20 13.44
C GLY A 143 3.12 15.00 14.24
N THR A 144 3.92 14.55 15.17
CA THR A 144 3.53 13.52 16.15
C THR A 144 3.31 14.13 17.53
N ARG A 145 2.35 13.61 18.28
CA ARG A 145 2.07 13.97 19.66
C ARG A 145 2.96 13.25 20.67
N TYR A 146 3.76 12.28 20.22
CA TYR A 146 4.53 11.37 21.07
C TYR A 146 6.00 11.78 21.12
N GLN A 147 6.57 11.75 22.32
CA GLN A 147 7.94 12.14 22.62
C GLN A 147 8.67 10.98 23.32
N PHE A 148 8.79 9.86 22.65
CA PHE A 148 9.55 8.72 23.18
C PHE A 148 10.42 8.07 22.10
N SER A 149 11.41 7.30 22.54
CA SER A 149 12.31 6.58 21.65
C SER A 149 11.55 5.53 20.85
N ARG A 150 11.77 5.51 19.53
CA ARG A 150 11.18 4.49 18.67
C ARG A 150 11.78 3.13 18.97
N ARG A 151 10.92 2.12 18.94
CA ARG A 151 11.30 0.73 19.08
C ARG A 151 12.18 0.31 17.90
N THR A 152 13.27 -0.39 18.19
CA THR A 152 14.17 -0.96 17.19
C THR A 152 14.31 -2.44 17.37
N PHE A 153 14.53 -3.17 16.30
CA PHE A 153 14.79 -4.60 16.29
C PHE A 153 16.17 -4.88 15.70
N ALA A 154 16.82 -5.91 16.23
CA ALA A 154 18.03 -6.43 15.63
C ALA A 154 17.75 -6.93 14.21
N ARG A 155 18.76 -6.88 13.37
CA ARG A 155 18.67 -7.39 12.00
C ARG A 155 18.70 -8.92 12.04
N GLU A 156 17.71 -9.55 11.41
CA GLU A 156 17.59 -10.98 11.27
C GLU A 156 17.80 -11.39 9.81
N ASP A 157 18.60 -12.42 9.58
CA ASP A 157 18.74 -13.05 8.27
C ASP A 157 17.72 -14.18 8.14
N ILE A 158 16.78 -14.04 7.21
CA ILE A 158 15.69 -14.98 6.97
C ILE A 158 15.87 -15.82 5.70
N GLY A 159 17.04 -15.75 5.05
CA GLY A 159 17.34 -16.53 3.85
C GLY A 159 17.96 -15.73 2.71
N PRO A 160 18.22 -16.37 1.55
CA PRO A 160 19.03 -15.77 0.48
C PRO A 160 18.36 -14.64 -0.27
N TYR A 161 17.04 -14.64 -0.37
CA TYR A 161 16.31 -13.77 -1.28
C TYR A 161 15.62 -12.58 -0.60
N ILE A 162 15.17 -12.76 0.65
CA ILE A 162 14.33 -11.78 1.34
C ILE A 162 15.13 -11.08 2.43
N GLN A 163 15.11 -9.75 2.43
CA GLN A 163 15.63 -8.94 3.51
C GLN A 163 14.50 -8.58 4.46
N LEU A 164 14.61 -8.98 5.72
CA LEU A 164 13.72 -8.53 6.80
C LEU A 164 14.29 -7.28 7.50
N HIS A 165 13.46 -6.25 7.58
CA HIS A 165 13.65 -5.07 8.43
C HIS A 165 12.46 -4.95 9.38
N MET A 166 12.55 -5.64 10.51
CA MET A 166 11.42 -5.73 11.43
C MET A 166 10.97 -4.38 12.00
N THR A 167 11.90 -3.44 12.17
CA THR A 167 11.58 -2.07 12.63
C THR A 167 10.58 -1.36 11.70
N ARG A 168 10.52 -1.71 10.41
CA ARG A 168 9.58 -1.16 9.44
C ARG A 168 8.24 -1.89 9.39
N CYS A 169 8.13 -3.02 10.09
CA CYS A 169 6.92 -3.85 10.06
C CYS A 169 5.76 -3.19 10.79
N ILE A 170 4.57 -3.25 10.20
CA ILE A 170 3.31 -2.76 10.79
C ILE A 170 2.42 -3.88 11.33
N LEU A 171 2.96 -5.09 11.45
CA LEU A 171 2.26 -6.27 11.97
C LEU A 171 0.91 -6.55 11.26
N CYS A 172 0.90 -6.43 9.93
CA CYS A 172 -0.30 -6.68 9.12
C CYS A 172 -0.58 -8.16 8.89
N TYR A 173 0.40 -9.03 9.10
CA TYR A 173 0.36 -10.48 8.98
C TYR A 173 0.15 -11.04 7.57
N ARG A 174 0.23 -10.23 6.52
CA ARG A 174 0.08 -10.72 5.14
C ARG A 174 1.11 -11.80 4.80
N CYS A 175 2.37 -11.64 5.22
CA CYS A 175 3.44 -12.61 4.98
C CYS A 175 3.19 -13.96 5.67
N THR A 176 2.57 -13.98 6.85
CA THR A 176 2.23 -15.23 7.53
C THR A 176 1.11 -15.98 6.81
N TYR A 177 0.15 -15.27 6.20
CA TYR A 177 -0.87 -15.90 5.36
C TYR A 177 -0.27 -16.46 4.05
N VAL A 178 0.73 -15.79 3.46
CA VAL A 178 1.48 -16.38 2.33
C VAL A 178 2.17 -17.68 2.77
N ALA A 179 2.79 -17.69 3.95
CA ALA A 179 3.42 -18.88 4.48
C ALA A 179 2.45 -20.04 4.67
N ASP A 180 1.25 -19.75 5.15
CA ASP A 180 0.22 -20.77 5.42
C ASP A 180 -0.48 -21.28 4.17
N GLN A 181 -0.68 -20.42 3.15
CA GLN A 181 -1.59 -20.72 2.02
C GLN A 181 -0.85 -21.00 0.71
N ILE A 182 0.39 -20.54 0.57
CA ILE A 182 1.12 -20.57 -0.72
C ILE A 182 2.41 -21.37 -0.60
N THR A 183 3.11 -21.29 0.55
CA THR A 183 4.31 -22.06 0.78
C THR A 183 3.97 -23.38 1.47
N ASP A 184 4.65 -24.46 1.08
CA ASP A 184 4.36 -25.79 1.61
C ASP A 184 4.79 -25.96 3.08
N LYS A 185 5.66 -25.06 3.58
CA LYS A 185 6.19 -25.11 4.95
C LYS A 185 6.22 -23.73 5.57
N ARG A 186 5.53 -23.58 6.67
CA ARG A 186 5.59 -22.38 7.49
C ARG A 186 6.87 -22.39 8.33
N VAL A 187 7.82 -21.53 8.00
CA VAL A 187 9.08 -21.39 8.74
C VAL A 187 9.17 -20.06 9.49
N HIS A 188 8.24 -19.14 9.27
CA HIS A 188 8.17 -17.86 9.98
C HIS A 188 6.77 -17.61 10.52
N GLY A 189 6.70 -16.74 11.49
CA GLY A 189 5.45 -16.38 12.14
C GLY A 189 5.61 -15.20 13.06
N ILE A 190 4.65 -15.06 13.97
CA ILE A 190 4.69 -14.04 15.01
C ILE A 190 5.36 -14.67 16.23
N VAL A 191 6.35 -13.99 16.74
CA VAL A 191 6.97 -14.27 18.02
C VAL A 191 6.61 -13.15 18.99
N ASP A 192 6.56 -13.46 20.26
CA ASP A 192 6.17 -12.57 21.34
C ASP A 192 4.76 -11.96 21.17
N ARG A 193 4.42 -10.97 22.00
CA ARG A 193 3.11 -10.32 22.02
C ARG A 193 3.22 -8.87 22.49
N GLY A 194 2.13 -8.12 22.28
CA GLY A 194 2.07 -6.70 22.62
C GLY A 194 3.07 -5.88 21.81
N ASP A 195 3.80 -5.02 22.46
CA ASP A 195 4.81 -4.13 21.87
C ASP A 195 6.10 -4.89 21.46
N HIS A 196 6.34 -6.06 22.01
CA HIS A 196 7.46 -6.94 21.64
C HIS A 196 7.15 -7.84 20.44
N ALA A 197 5.90 -7.89 19.98
CA ALA A 197 5.51 -8.75 18.86
C ALA A 197 6.35 -8.46 17.61
N ALA A 198 6.89 -9.53 17.03
CA ALA A 198 7.75 -9.45 15.84
C ALA A 198 7.43 -10.59 14.86
N ILE A 199 7.70 -10.34 13.58
CA ILE A 199 7.77 -11.39 12.57
C ILE A 199 9.21 -11.90 12.58
N SER A 200 9.38 -13.20 12.79
CA SER A 200 10.68 -13.86 12.85
C SER A 200 10.58 -15.29 12.31
N THR A 201 11.70 -15.91 12.08
CA THR A 201 11.76 -17.33 11.70
C THR A 201 11.92 -18.21 12.93
N TYR A 202 11.38 -19.43 12.87
CA TYR A 202 11.54 -20.40 13.95
C TYR A 202 12.96 -20.97 13.96
N ILE A 203 13.66 -20.80 15.07
CA ILE A 203 15.03 -21.33 15.29
C ILE A 203 16.01 -20.83 14.20
N SER A 204 15.90 -19.55 13.82
CA SER A 204 16.76 -18.93 12.80
C SER A 204 16.81 -19.69 11.46
N LYS A 205 15.75 -20.42 11.12
CA LYS A 205 15.68 -21.22 9.91
C LYS A 205 15.44 -20.33 8.69
N ALA A 206 16.24 -20.52 7.64
CA ALA A 206 16.05 -19.81 6.39
C ALA A 206 14.73 -20.17 5.70
N ILE A 207 14.14 -19.20 5.00
CA ILE A 207 12.94 -19.40 4.18
C ILE A 207 13.42 -19.80 2.78
N GLU A 208 13.32 -21.08 2.45
CA GLU A 208 13.85 -21.68 1.23
C GLU A 208 12.75 -22.15 0.24
N ASN A 209 11.49 -21.85 0.52
CA ASN A 209 10.40 -22.27 -0.35
C ASN A 209 10.41 -21.51 -1.67
N ASP A 210 10.09 -22.20 -2.79
CA ASP A 210 10.08 -21.67 -4.15
C ASP A 210 9.13 -20.48 -4.38
N PHE A 211 8.16 -20.27 -3.50
CA PHE A 211 7.20 -19.18 -3.58
C PHE A 211 7.39 -18.12 -2.51
N SER A 212 8.45 -18.20 -1.73
CA SER A 212 8.72 -17.26 -0.62
C SER A 212 8.84 -15.81 -1.10
N GLY A 213 9.35 -15.56 -2.31
CA GLY A 213 9.46 -14.23 -2.89
C GLY A 213 8.13 -13.46 -2.99
N ASN A 214 6.98 -14.15 -3.02
CA ASN A 214 5.68 -13.49 -3.03
C ASN A 214 5.38 -12.75 -1.72
N MET A 215 6.08 -13.04 -0.63
CA MET A 215 5.99 -12.28 0.61
C MET A 215 6.43 -10.82 0.43
N ILE A 216 7.34 -10.56 -0.50
CA ILE A 216 7.79 -9.21 -0.87
C ILE A 216 6.63 -8.45 -1.52
N ASP A 217 5.91 -9.08 -2.47
CA ASP A 217 4.82 -8.46 -3.20
C ASP A 217 3.61 -8.11 -2.31
N VAL A 218 3.34 -8.94 -1.30
CA VAL A 218 2.20 -8.71 -0.41
C VAL A 218 2.54 -7.78 0.75
N CYS A 219 3.83 -7.53 1.02
CA CYS A 219 4.23 -6.63 2.09
C CYS A 219 3.89 -5.17 1.74
N PRO A 220 3.03 -4.48 2.53
CA PRO A 220 2.60 -3.13 2.20
C PRO A 220 3.65 -2.06 2.51
N VAL A 221 4.75 -2.44 3.16
CA VAL A 221 5.84 -1.56 3.62
C VAL A 221 7.20 -2.17 3.32
N GLY A 222 8.29 -1.45 3.55
CA GLY A 222 9.65 -1.92 3.32
C GLY A 222 10.21 -2.87 4.39
N ALA A 223 9.34 -3.64 5.05
CA ALA A 223 9.78 -4.64 6.03
C ALA A 223 10.34 -5.90 5.37
N LEU A 224 9.74 -6.35 4.27
CA LEU A 224 10.23 -7.46 3.45
C LEU A 224 10.57 -6.92 2.07
N THR A 225 11.83 -6.98 1.69
CA THR A 225 12.34 -6.45 0.42
C THR A 225 13.24 -7.45 -0.28
N ASP A 226 13.43 -7.26 -1.58
CA ASP A 226 14.28 -8.10 -2.42
C ASP A 226 15.77 -7.81 -2.13
N LYS A 227 16.49 -8.79 -1.58
CA LYS A 227 17.94 -8.69 -1.35
C LYS A 227 18.74 -8.42 -2.63
N THR A 228 18.28 -8.94 -3.75
CA THR A 228 18.98 -8.84 -5.04
C THR A 228 18.81 -7.48 -5.71
N PHE A 229 17.77 -6.74 -5.33
CA PHE A 229 17.50 -5.36 -5.78
C PHE A 229 18.07 -4.30 -4.85
N ARG A 230 18.33 -4.66 -3.59
CA ARG A 230 18.70 -3.75 -2.53
C ARG A 230 19.88 -2.84 -2.94
N PHE A 231 19.68 -1.52 -2.81
CA PHE A 231 20.66 -0.47 -3.12
C PHE A 231 21.14 -0.40 -4.57
N LYS A 232 20.54 -1.15 -5.49
CA LYS A 232 20.91 -1.11 -6.90
C LYS A 232 20.25 0.04 -7.65
N ASN A 233 18.97 0.26 -7.39
CA ASN A 233 18.19 1.28 -8.09
C ASN A 233 16.99 1.73 -7.26
N ARG A 234 16.30 2.78 -7.73
CA ARG A 234 15.02 3.23 -7.21
C ARG A 234 13.93 2.97 -8.24
N VAL A 235 12.72 2.66 -7.77
CA VAL A 235 11.60 2.28 -8.65
C VAL A 235 11.27 3.35 -9.67
N TRP A 236 11.41 4.63 -9.32
CA TRP A 236 11.11 5.76 -10.23
C TRP A 236 12.14 5.96 -11.36
N PHE A 237 13.32 5.35 -11.25
CA PHE A 237 14.30 5.32 -12.32
C PHE A 237 14.17 4.08 -13.22
N THR A 238 13.19 3.22 -12.95
CA THR A 238 12.92 2.01 -13.74
C THR A 238 11.59 2.12 -14.45
N LYS A 239 11.50 1.50 -15.63
CA LYS A 239 10.28 1.37 -16.42
C LYS A 239 9.66 0.01 -16.16
N PRO A 240 8.42 -0.08 -15.64
CA PRO A 240 7.73 -1.35 -15.48
C PRO A 240 7.18 -1.82 -16.83
N VAL A 241 7.45 -3.05 -17.16
CA VAL A 241 7.04 -3.71 -18.42
C VAL A 241 6.43 -5.06 -18.10
N ASP A 242 5.26 -5.36 -18.63
CA ASP A 242 4.61 -6.64 -18.47
C ASP A 242 5.19 -7.67 -19.44
N ALA A 243 5.49 -8.84 -18.93
CA ALA A 243 6.09 -9.92 -19.68
C ALA A 243 5.59 -11.28 -19.19
N HIS A 244 5.70 -12.30 -20.05
CA HIS A 244 5.40 -13.68 -19.69
C HIS A 244 6.51 -14.62 -20.17
N ARG A 245 6.52 -15.80 -19.57
CA ARG A 245 7.38 -16.91 -19.98
C ARG A 245 6.72 -18.24 -19.64
N ASN A 246 7.10 -19.29 -20.37
CA ASN A 246 6.75 -20.65 -19.98
C ASN A 246 7.64 -21.08 -18.82
N CYS A 247 7.05 -21.24 -17.63
CA CYS A 247 7.77 -21.68 -16.44
C CYS A 247 7.62 -23.21 -16.28
N GLU A 248 8.72 -23.87 -15.93
CA GLU A 248 8.73 -25.30 -15.63
C GLU A 248 7.94 -25.68 -14.38
N ASN A 249 7.82 -24.73 -13.42
CA ASN A 249 7.04 -24.94 -12.22
C ASN A 249 5.54 -24.79 -12.51
N PRO A 250 4.72 -25.85 -12.39
CA PRO A 250 3.30 -25.84 -12.76
C PRO A 250 2.43 -24.96 -11.86
N LYS A 251 2.90 -24.61 -10.65
CA LYS A 251 2.22 -23.69 -9.74
C LYS A 251 2.53 -22.21 -10.06
N CYS A 252 3.54 -21.94 -10.89
CA CYS A 252 3.93 -20.59 -11.29
C CYS A 252 3.08 -20.10 -12.47
N CYS A 253 2.54 -18.89 -12.39
CA CYS A 253 1.74 -18.33 -13.50
C CYS A 253 2.60 -17.94 -14.72
N GLY A 254 3.91 -17.78 -14.56
CA GLY A 254 4.82 -17.34 -15.62
C GLY A 254 4.60 -15.89 -16.09
N LYS A 255 3.71 -15.10 -15.48
CA LYS A 255 3.43 -13.71 -15.83
C LYS A 255 3.99 -12.79 -14.77
N ALA A 256 4.76 -11.79 -15.17
CA ALA A 256 5.46 -10.89 -14.27
C ALA A 256 5.54 -9.48 -14.83
N THR A 257 5.85 -8.53 -13.96
CA THR A 257 6.27 -7.18 -14.33
C THR A 257 7.78 -7.08 -14.15
N LEU A 258 8.47 -6.75 -15.23
CA LEU A 258 9.91 -6.49 -15.26
C LEU A 258 10.16 -5.00 -15.01
N TRP A 259 11.11 -4.70 -14.16
CA TRP A 259 11.52 -3.33 -13.84
C TRP A 259 12.84 -3.04 -14.55
N LEU A 260 12.76 -2.35 -15.69
CA LEU A 260 13.85 -2.13 -16.62
C LEU A 260 14.46 -0.74 -16.46
N ARG A 261 15.77 -0.64 -16.65
CA ARG A 261 16.46 0.61 -16.93
C ARG A 261 17.41 0.36 -18.11
N GLY A 262 17.09 0.94 -19.27
CA GLY A 262 17.64 0.46 -20.52
C GLY A 262 17.23 -0.98 -20.78
N ASP A 263 18.18 -1.84 -21.11
CA ASP A 263 17.97 -3.27 -21.37
C ASP A 263 18.18 -4.16 -20.15
N GLU A 264 18.56 -3.58 -19.00
CA GLU A 264 18.82 -4.33 -17.78
C GLU A 264 17.57 -4.48 -16.94
N VAL A 265 17.30 -5.73 -16.50
CA VAL A 265 16.22 -6.07 -15.57
C VAL A 265 16.75 -5.98 -14.14
N PHE A 266 16.35 -4.96 -13.40
CA PHE A 266 16.75 -4.77 -12.00
C PHE A 266 15.95 -5.63 -11.04
N ARG A 267 14.64 -5.77 -11.30
CA ARG A 267 13.72 -6.49 -10.43
C ARG A 267 12.60 -7.13 -11.23
N VAL A 268 12.11 -8.27 -10.74
CA VAL A 268 10.92 -8.97 -11.27
C VAL A 268 9.90 -9.08 -10.15
N THR A 269 8.66 -8.68 -10.39
CA THR A 269 7.55 -8.76 -9.44
C THR A 269 6.36 -9.47 -10.06
N ALA A 270 5.47 -10.04 -9.24
CA ALA A 270 4.18 -10.48 -9.74
C ALA A 270 3.41 -9.27 -10.29
N ARG A 271 2.57 -9.49 -11.33
CA ARG A 271 1.70 -8.42 -11.83
C ARG A 271 0.66 -8.08 -10.79
N LYS A 272 0.43 -6.79 -10.60
CA LYS A 272 -0.53 -6.27 -9.63
C LYS A 272 -1.76 -5.70 -10.33
N ASP A 273 -2.90 -5.78 -9.67
CA ASP A 273 -4.14 -5.11 -10.07
C ASP A 273 -4.16 -3.64 -9.57
N GLU A 274 -5.27 -2.95 -9.83
CA GLU A 274 -5.49 -1.57 -9.40
C GLU A 274 -5.42 -1.36 -7.88
N TRP A 275 -5.62 -2.42 -7.11
CA TRP A 275 -5.54 -2.41 -5.64
C TRP A 275 -4.14 -2.72 -5.10
N GLY A 276 -3.15 -2.90 -5.99
CA GLY A 276 -1.80 -3.31 -5.64
C GLY A 276 -1.71 -4.76 -5.19
N GLU A 277 -2.73 -5.57 -5.47
CA GLU A 277 -2.76 -7.01 -5.19
C GLU A 277 -2.37 -7.81 -6.43
N VAL A 278 -1.81 -9.01 -6.24
CA VAL A 278 -1.43 -9.89 -7.35
C VAL A 278 -2.66 -10.22 -8.21
N GLN A 279 -2.53 -10.07 -9.52
CA GLN A 279 -3.62 -10.37 -10.46
C GLN A 279 -3.98 -11.86 -10.46
N SER A 280 -5.20 -12.16 -10.86
CA SER A 280 -5.64 -13.55 -11.10
C SER A 280 -5.82 -13.79 -12.59
N TYR A 281 -5.48 -15.01 -13.04
CA TYR A 281 -5.58 -15.45 -14.42
C TYR A 281 -6.36 -16.76 -14.45
N ASP A 282 -7.44 -16.82 -15.21
CA ASP A 282 -8.29 -18.02 -15.35
C ASP A 282 -8.69 -18.64 -14.00
N GLY A 283 -9.04 -17.77 -13.04
CA GLY A 283 -9.44 -18.15 -11.67
C GLY A 283 -8.30 -18.53 -10.72
N LYS A 284 -7.04 -18.53 -11.20
CA LYS A 284 -5.85 -18.80 -10.39
C LYS A 284 -5.12 -17.50 -10.06
N VAL A 285 -4.63 -17.39 -8.84
CA VAL A 285 -3.81 -16.24 -8.42
C VAL A 285 -2.43 -16.32 -9.08
N GLY A 286 -1.97 -15.22 -9.63
CA GLY A 286 -0.73 -15.13 -10.43
C GLY A 286 0.55 -15.12 -9.59
N TRP A 287 0.69 -16.04 -8.65
CA TRP A 287 1.94 -16.21 -7.90
C TRP A 287 3.09 -16.63 -8.81
N ILE A 288 4.28 -16.05 -8.59
CA ILE A 288 5.49 -16.39 -9.34
C ILE A 288 6.51 -17.11 -8.46
N CYS A 289 7.21 -18.08 -9.01
CA CYS A 289 8.26 -18.81 -8.29
C CYS A 289 9.55 -17.97 -8.14
N ASN A 290 10.41 -18.40 -7.22
CA ASN A 290 11.69 -17.74 -6.96
C ASN A 290 12.62 -17.75 -8.17
N THR A 291 12.64 -18.83 -8.96
CA THR A 291 13.40 -18.92 -10.21
C THR A 291 13.01 -17.80 -11.18
N CYS A 292 11.70 -17.59 -11.42
CA CYS A 292 11.23 -16.49 -12.26
C CYS A 292 11.59 -15.12 -11.69
N ARG A 293 11.56 -14.98 -10.36
CA ARG A 293 11.79 -13.72 -9.70
C ARG A 293 13.26 -13.31 -9.59
N PHE A 294 14.14 -14.26 -9.24
CA PHE A 294 15.51 -13.96 -8.85
C PHE A 294 16.55 -14.41 -9.87
N ASP A 295 16.30 -15.50 -10.62
CA ASP A 295 17.28 -16.08 -11.54
C ASP A 295 17.06 -15.62 -12.99
N LYS A 296 15.80 -15.36 -13.38
CA LYS A 296 15.44 -14.96 -14.75
C LYS A 296 15.37 -13.43 -14.86
N LYS A 297 16.53 -12.79 -14.85
CA LYS A 297 16.70 -11.32 -14.91
C LYS A 297 17.25 -10.80 -16.22
N GLU A 298 17.22 -11.60 -17.28
CA GLU A 298 17.58 -11.13 -18.60
C GLU A 298 16.32 -10.95 -19.48
N THR A 299 16.29 -9.92 -20.32
CA THR A 299 15.15 -9.67 -21.23
C THR A 299 14.87 -10.82 -22.16
N LYS A 300 15.91 -11.56 -22.57
CA LYS A 300 15.79 -12.75 -23.42
C LYS A 300 15.04 -13.92 -22.76
N ASP A 301 14.94 -13.96 -21.45
CA ASP A 301 14.20 -14.99 -20.71
C ASP A 301 12.67 -14.78 -20.77
N TRP A 302 12.22 -13.66 -21.30
CA TRP A 302 10.84 -13.21 -21.24
C TRP A 302 10.31 -12.78 -22.61
N THR A 303 9.04 -13.04 -22.86
CA THR A 303 8.29 -12.44 -23.97
C THR A 303 7.63 -11.16 -23.44
N ILE A 304 8.06 -10.00 -23.94
CA ILE A 304 7.56 -8.69 -23.54
C ILE A 304 6.20 -8.44 -24.17
N GLU A 305 5.21 -8.05 -23.37
CA GLU A 305 3.85 -7.73 -23.82
C GLU A 305 3.64 -6.22 -24.00
N GLY A 306 4.30 -5.39 -23.21
CA GLY A 306 4.18 -3.95 -23.30
C GLY A 306 4.44 -3.24 -21.96
N VAL A 307 4.24 -1.93 -21.96
CA VAL A 307 4.34 -1.13 -20.73
C VAL A 307 3.16 -1.48 -19.84
N THR A 308 3.42 -1.73 -18.55
CA THR A 308 2.34 -2.03 -17.61
C THR A 308 1.34 -0.89 -17.49
N ASN A 309 0.06 -1.23 -17.52
CA ASN A 309 -1.04 -0.29 -17.30
C ASN A 309 -1.33 -0.05 -15.81
N ILE A 310 -0.56 -0.69 -14.93
CA ILE A 310 -0.77 -0.55 -13.48
C ILE A 310 -0.40 0.88 -13.11
N SER A 311 -1.40 1.63 -12.65
CA SER A 311 -1.14 2.91 -12.00
C SER A 311 -0.25 2.64 -10.79
N ARG A 312 0.88 3.32 -10.71
CA ARG A 312 1.71 3.30 -9.52
C ARG A 312 0.90 3.93 -8.40
N HIS A 313 0.41 3.12 -7.47
CA HIS A 313 -0.23 3.61 -6.25
C HIS A 313 0.83 4.19 -5.30
N SER A 314 1.71 5.02 -5.79
CA SER A 314 2.75 5.61 -4.98
C SER A 314 2.68 7.13 -5.05
N VAL A 315 3.20 7.76 -4.01
CA VAL A 315 3.35 9.23 -3.89
C VAL A 315 3.92 9.87 -5.17
N ILE A 316 4.70 9.11 -5.93
CA ILE A 316 5.36 9.54 -7.17
C ILE A 316 4.55 9.13 -8.41
N GLY A 317 3.53 8.29 -8.26
CA GLY A 317 2.66 7.85 -9.34
C GLY A 317 1.60 8.89 -9.68
N ALA A 318 1.78 9.54 -10.78
CA ALA A 318 1.04 10.73 -11.24
C ALA A 318 -0.48 10.62 -11.32
N ASN A 319 -1.07 9.44 -11.24
CA ASN A 319 -2.50 9.29 -11.50
C ASN A 319 -3.39 9.38 -10.27
N LYS A 320 -2.83 9.26 -9.05
CA LYS A 320 -3.60 9.34 -7.81
C LYS A 320 -3.74 10.78 -7.31
N TYR A 321 -2.76 11.58 -7.60
CA TYR A 321 -2.83 13.02 -7.39
C TYR A 321 -3.33 13.66 -8.68
N LYS A 322 -4.64 13.59 -8.93
CA LYS A 322 -5.27 14.75 -9.54
C LYS A 322 -4.84 15.88 -8.63
N VAL A 323 -3.97 16.76 -9.13
CA VAL A 323 -3.82 18.08 -8.55
C VAL A 323 -5.24 18.52 -8.32
N LEU A 324 -5.66 18.64 -7.08
CA LEU A 324 -6.89 19.33 -6.77
C LEU A 324 -6.68 20.66 -7.47
N GLU A 325 -7.44 20.90 -8.53
CA GLU A 325 -7.62 22.24 -9.07
C GLU A 325 -8.31 23.01 -7.96
N VAL A 326 -7.50 23.36 -6.96
CA VAL A 326 -7.96 24.25 -5.90
C VAL A 326 -8.20 25.55 -6.60
N PRO A 327 -9.45 26.07 -6.62
CA PRO A 327 -9.75 27.32 -7.28
C PRO A 327 -8.73 28.36 -6.86
N GLN A 328 -8.17 29.09 -7.80
CA GLN A 328 -7.08 30.04 -7.54
C GLN A 328 -7.45 31.08 -6.47
N GLU A 329 -8.74 31.37 -6.32
CA GLU A 329 -9.29 32.18 -5.24
C GLU A 329 -9.09 31.58 -3.84
N THR A 330 -9.17 30.26 -3.71
CA THR A 330 -8.94 29.57 -2.42
C THR A 330 -7.47 29.58 -2.09
N ILE A 331 -6.60 29.40 -3.07
CA ILE A 331 -5.14 29.48 -2.93
C ILE A 331 -4.74 30.89 -2.49
N SER A 332 -5.30 31.92 -3.14
CA SER A 332 -5.05 33.32 -2.79
C SER A 332 -5.48 33.69 -1.38
N LYS A 333 -6.61 33.15 -0.91
CA LYS A 333 -7.11 33.39 0.47
C LYS A 333 -6.24 32.70 1.53
N VAL A 334 -5.79 31.47 1.28
CA VAL A 334 -4.99 30.69 2.25
C VAL A 334 -3.54 31.16 2.30
N MET A 335 -3.00 31.59 1.16
CA MET A 335 -1.57 31.93 1.01
C MET A 335 -1.29 33.45 1.01
N GLY A 336 -2.28 34.27 1.36
CA GLY A 336 -2.09 35.73 1.40
C GLY A 336 -1.65 36.36 0.07
N GLY A 337 -2.15 35.81 -1.03
CA GLY A 337 -1.84 36.32 -2.39
C GLY A 337 -0.55 35.76 -3.01
N ARG A 338 0.19 34.88 -2.33
CA ARG A 338 1.32 34.17 -2.91
C ARG A 338 0.88 32.84 -3.46
N ALA A 339 1.06 32.63 -4.77
CA ALA A 339 0.84 31.32 -5.38
C ALA A 339 1.75 30.28 -4.73
N PRO A 340 1.27 29.08 -4.38
CA PRO A 340 2.11 28.02 -3.87
C PRO A 340 3.01 27.49 -5.00
N ARG A 341 4.17 28.09 -5.17
CA ARG A 341 5.15 27.72 -6.19
C ARG A 341 5.56 26.25 -6.11
N LEU A 342 5.58 25.69 -4.91
CA LEU A 342 5.98 24.29 -4.66
C LEU A 342 5.03 23.24 -5.26
N LEU A 343 3.73 23.50 -5.34
CA LEU A 343 2.76 22.53 -5.88
C LEU A 343 2.75 22.48 -7.40
N MET A 344 3.13 23.56 -8.06
CA MET A 344 3.24 23.60 -9.53
C MET A 344 4.51 22.91 -10.02
N ASP A 345 5.59 22.96 -9.25
CA ASP A 345 6.89 22.43 -9.65
C ASP A 345 7.03 20.92 -9.52
N ILE A 346 6.26 20.27 -8.66
CA ILE A 346 6.28 18.81 -8.54
C ILE A 346 5.75 18.11 -9.80
N HIS A 347 4.91 18.77 -10.58
CA HIS A 347 4.39 18.24 -11.85
C HIS A 347 5.16 18.71 -13.08
N SER A 348 5.86 19.79 -12.97
CA SER A 348 6.80 20.23 -13.97
C SER A 348 8.23 19.91 -13.52
N VAL A 349 8.57 18.64 -13.41
CA VAL A 349 10.00 18.25 -13.48
C VAL A 349 10.58 18.62 -14.86
N SER A 350 9.72 18.97 -15.77
CA SER A 350 10.01 19.75 -16.97
C SER A 350 9.86 21.26 -16.77
N GLY A 351 9.68 21.73 -15.55
CA GLY A 351 9.57 23.14 -15.17
C GLY A 351 10.73 24.05 -15.56
N VAL A 352 11.72 23.48 -16.19
CA VAL A 352 12.77 24.21 -16.96
C VAL A 352 12.19 25.17 -17.99
N ASN A 353 10.91 25.07 -18.31
CA ASN A 353 10.24 25.91 -19.32
C ASN A 353 9.12 26.79 -18.78
N ASN A 354 8.99 26.98 -17.47
CA ASN A 354 8.08 27.98 -16.96
C ASN A 354 8.82 29.35 -16.90
N PRO A 355 8.54 30.29 -17.84
CA PRO A 355 9.28 31.54 -17.94
C PRO A 355 9.03 32.50 -16.75
N GLU A 356 8.13 32.16 -15.83
CA GLU A 356 7.78 32.99 -14.68
C GLU A 356 8.59 32.67 -13.41
N ILE A 357 9.45 31.62 -13.44
CA ILE A 357 10.30 31.27 -12.30
C ILE A 357 11.74 31.67 -12.62
N GLU A 358 12.23 32.71 -11.99
CA GLU A 358 13.66 33.01 -12.06
C GLU A 358 14.48 31.94 -11.34
N LEU A 359 15.43 31.33 -12.04
CA LEU A 359 16.35 30.30 -11.50
C LEU A 359 17.08 30.78 -10.24
N SER A 360 17.28 32.09 -10.07
CA SER A 360 17.85 32.71 -8.88
C SER A 360 16.98 32.52 -7.62
N GLU A 361 15.66 32.38 -7.77
CA GLU A 361 14.75 32.15 -6.64
C GLU A 361 14.72 30.67 -6.20
N LEU A 362 14.95 29.74 -7.15
CA LEU A 362 15.09 28.30 -6.86
C LEU A 362 16.42 27.95 -6.18
N GLN A 363 17.47 28.76 -6.41
CA GLN A 363 18.80 28.59 -5.84
C GLN A 363 18.98 29.25 -4.49
N ARG A 364 17.98 29.95 -3.96
CA ARG A 364 18.08 30.42 -2.57
C ARG A 364 18.03 29.20 -1.66
N PRO A 365 19.14 28.90 -0.96
CA PRO A 365 19.11 27.86 0.05
C PRO A 365 18.00 28.24 1.03
N ALA A 366 16.99 27.39 1.14
CA ALA A 366 16.01 27.52 2.19
C ALA A 366 16.82 27.63 3.50
N HIS A 367 16.84 28.82 4.10
CA HIS A 367 17.24 29.02 5.49
C HIS A 367 18.72 28.88 5.87
N SER A 368 19.68 29.34 5.06
CA SER A 368 21.06 29.42 5.57
C SER A 368 21.34 30.63 6.48
N THR A 369 20.42 31.57 6.63
CA THR A 369 20.71 32.83 7.33
C THR A 369 19.96 33.07 8.62
N ASP A 370 18.97 32.24 8.97
CA ASP A 370 18.12 32.46 10.16
C ASP A 370 18.29 31.44 11.27
N PHE A 371 19.23 30.52 11.17
CA PHE A 371 19.71 29.81 12.35
C PHE A 371 20.56 30.77 13.17
N LYS A 372 19.93 31.56 14.02
CA LYS A 372 20.61 32.05 15.20
C LYS A 372 21.17 30.81 15.89
N LYS A 373 22.50 30.71 15.97
CA LYS A 373 23.17 29.71 16.81
C LYS A 373 22.49 29.80 18.18
N ASP A 374 21.80 28.74 18.57
CA ASP A 374 21.44 28.58 19.97
C ASP A 374 22.73 28.73 20.79
N PRO A 375 22.73 29.51 21.86
CA PRO A 375 23.91 29.62 22.71
C PRO A 375 24.25 28.19 23.17
N GLU A 376 25.50 27.79 22.99
CA GLU A 376 26.01 26.53 23.50
C GLU A 376 25.65 26.47 25.00
N PRO A 377 25.06 25.37 25.51
CA PRO A 377 24.81 25.22 26.94
C PRO A 377 26.16 25.30 27.64
N GLY A 378 26.34 26.34 28.41
CA GLY A 378 27.55 26.54 29.17
C GLY A 378 27.87 25.33 30.04
N LEU A 379 29.04 24.77 29.83
CA LEU A 379 29.67 23.88 30.77
C LEU A 379 30.02 24.73 31.99
N GLU A 380 29.12 24.75 32.99
CA GLU A 380 29.50 25.17 34.32
C GLU A 380 30.18 24.00 35.04
N ASN A 381 31.37 24.32 35.56
CA ASN A 381 32.28 23.48 36.33
C ASN A 381 31.68 22.77 37.54
#